data_f8a2ccfac29343bd698f2d43080ed089
#
_entry.id   f8a2ccfac29343bd698f2d43080ed089
#
_cell.length_a   1.000
_cell.length_b   1.000
_cell.length_c   1.000
_cell.angle_alpha   90.00
_cell.angle_beta   90.00
_cell.angle_gamma   90.00
#
_symmetry.space_group_name_H-M   'P 1'
#
loop_
_entity.id
_entity.type
_entity.pdbx_description
1 polymer ?
#
loop_
_entity_poly.entity_id
_entity_poly.type
_entity_poly.pdbx_seq_one_letter_code
_entity_poly.pdbx_strand_id
1 'polypeptide(L)'
;MGLVITKIKEHSNIKEMILNEIHKTKQNNYRNVTSTDWQTPSNIERTYFTKYIKDIINKYYTRIAEQLGLKDFNLTKLIIHNWWFQIYDKNSTHDWHTHAGSHFTNVYFIELPDSTCATEIKGHNNLNIEEGDLITFPAYWPHRSPTNTTNKRKKIS
;
A
#
# COMPACT_ATOMS: atom_id res chain seq x y z
N MET A 1 13.48 -8.58 12.30
CA MET A 1 12.41 -7.68 11.82
C MET A 1 12.33 -7.89 10.31
N GLY A 2 11.19 -8.25 9.78
CA GLY A 2 11.09 -8.80 8.43
C GLY A 2 9.92 -8.24 7.61
N LEU A 3 9.66 -8.90 6.49
CA LEU A 3 8.50 -8.68 5.63
C LEU A 3 7.33 -9.53 6.13
N VAL A 4 6.14 -8.96 6.18
CA VAL A 4 4.89 -9.66 6.46
C VAL A 4 3.94 -9.47 5.29
N ILE A 5 3.35 -10.56 4.81
CA ILE A 5 2.28 -10.55 3.80
C ILE A 5 0.99 -11.01 4.48
N THR A 6 -0.03 -10.17 4.45
CA THR A 6 -1.32 -10.43 5.10
C THR A 6 -2.44 -10.37 4.08
N LYS A 7 -3.18 -11.46 3.90
CA LYS A 7 -4.38 -11.46 3.06
C LYS A 7 -5.51 -10.74 3.80
N ILE A 8 -6.06 -9.71 3.17
CA ILE A 8 -7.23 -8.97 3.68
C ILE A 8 -8.49 -9.72 3.29
N LYS A 9 -9.11 -10.39 4.25
CA LYS A 9 -10.29 -11.23 4.01
C LYS A 9 -11.51 -10.43 3.50
N GLU A 10 -11.61 -9.18 3.92
CA GLU A 10 -12.68 -8.26 3.53
C GLU A 10 -12.54 -7.71 2.11
N HIS A 11 -11.42 -7.94 1.44
CA HIS A 11 -11.05 -7.31 0.18
C HIS A 11 -12.16 -7.34 -0.88
N SER A 12 -12.70 -8.52 -1.16
CA SER A 12 -13.74 -8.68 -2.18
C SER A 12 -15.00 -7.87 -1.91
N ASN A 13 -15.32 -7.65 -0.62
CA ASN A 13 -16.51 -6.92 -0.21
C ASN A 13 -16.35 -5.39 -0.27
N ILE A 14 -15.11 -4.90 -0.17
CA ILE A 14 -14.83 -3.46 -0.05
C ILE A 14 -14.13 -2.86 -1.26
N LYS A 15 -13.56 -3.69 -2.14
CA LYS A 15 -12.77 -3.24 -3.30
C LYS A 15 -13.47 -2.15 -4.10
N GLU A 16 -14.68 -2.42 -4.57
CA GLU A 16 -15.42 -1.46 -5.41
C GLU A 16 -15.75 -0.15 -4.69
N MET A 17 -16.04 -0.21 -3.38
CA MET A 17 -16.27 0.98 -2.58
C MET A 17 -15.01 1.84 -2.46
N ILE A 18 -13.85 1.22 -2.22
CA ILE A 18 -12.56 1.91 -2.18
C ILE A 18 -12.25 2.57 -3.53
N LEU A 19 -12.40 1.82 -4.63
CA LEU A 19 -12.16 2.32 -5.98
C LEU A 19 -13.04 3.51 -6.33
N ASN A 20 -14.30 3.47 -5.97
CA ASN A 20 -15.24 4.57 -6.19
C ASN A 20 -14.81 5.84 -5.44
N GLU A 21 -14.33 5.72 -4.21
CA GLU A 21 -13.83 6.87 -3.46
C GLU A 21 -12.49 7.38 -4.00
N ILE A 22 -11.60 6.51 -4.44
CA ILE A 22 -10.34 6.89 -5.11
C ILE A 22 -10.66 7.71 -6.37
N HIS A 23 -11.64 7.30 -7.17
CA HIS A 23 -12.03 8.03 -8.39
C HIS A 23 -12.58 9.43 -8.10
N LYS A 24 -13.21 9.66 -6.95
CA LYS A 24 -13.71 10.97 -6.52
C LYS A 24 -12.62 11.85 -5.91
N THR A 25 -11.52 11.26 -5.47
CA THR A 25 -10.44 11.98 -4.80
C THR A 25 -9.63 12.78 -5.81
N LYS A 26 -9.27 14.02 -5.46
CA LYS A 26 -8.38 14.85 -6.28
C LYS A 26 -7.05 14.14 -6.47
N GLN A 27 -6.60 14.06 -7.71
CA GLN A 27 -5.42 13.30 -8.13
C GLN A 27 -4.46 14.19 -8.91
N ASN A 28 -3.18 13.89 -8.81
CA ASN A 28 -2.13 14.57 -9.55
C ASN A 28 -1.19 13.51 -10.17
N ASN A 29 -0.58 13.84 -11.28
CA ASN A 29 0.51 13.03 -11.82
C ASN A 29 1.77 13.26 -10.98
N TYR A 30 2.55 12.21 -10.78
CA TYR A 30 3.80 12.31 -10.06
C TYR A 30 4.87 11.44 -10.74
N ARG A 31 5.86 12.10 -11.36
CA ARG A 31 6.93 11.41 -12.12
C ARG A 31 6.33 10.41 -13.12
N ASN A 32 6.71 9.12 -13.01
CA ASN A 32 6.24 8.03 -13.86
C ASN A 32 5.02 7.28 -13.27
N VAL A 33 4.47 7.74 -12.17
CA VAL A 33 3.19 7.26 -11.61
C VAL A 33 2.07 7.95 -12.37
N THR A 34 1.07 7.20 -12.83
CA THR A 34 -0.04 7.77 -13.60
C THR A 34 -0.81 8.79 -12.79
N SER A 35 -1.18 8.43 -11.56
CA SER A 35 -1.99 9.29 -10.69
C SER A 35 -1.80 8.95 -9.22
N THR A 36 -1.84 9.96 -8.36
CA THR A 36 -1.70 9.83 -6.92
C THR A 36 -2.32 11.04 -6.20
N ASP A 37 -2.67 10.86 -4.93
CA ASP A 37 -3.05 11.95 -4.03
C ASP A 37 -1.91 12.33 -3.05
N TRP A 38 -0.69 11.90 -3.31
CA TRP A 38 0.49 12.16 -2.47
C TRP A 38 0.65 13.63 -2.08
N GLN A 39 0.39 14.56 -3.02
CA GLN A 39 0.55 15.99 -2.80
C GLN A 39 -0.69 16.67 -2.22
N THR A 40 -1.75 15.92 -1.92
CA THR A 40 -2.94 16.46 -1.29
C THR A 40 -2.63 16.90 0.14
N PRO A 41 -2.97 18.12 0.56
CA PRO A 41 -2.76 18.58 1.92
C PRO A 41 -3.36 17.63 2.96
N SER A 42 -2.69 17.47 4.10
CA SER A 42 -3.10 16.54 5.17
C SER A 42 -4.45 16.87 5.81
N ASN A 43 -4.91 18.13 5.71
CA ASN A 43 -6.21 18.56 6.20
C ASN A 43 -7.37 18.20 5.26
N ILE A 44 -7.09 17.68 4.06
CA ILE A 44 -8.12 17.20 3.14
C ILE A 44 -8.41 15.73 3.47
N GLU A 45 -9.67 15.44 3.75
CA GLU A 45 -10.11 14.09 4.04
C GLU A 45 -9.93 13.18 2.81
N ARG A 46 -9.44 11.98 3.08
CA ARG A 46 -9.32 10.90 2.09
C ARG A 46 -10.27 9.77 2.46
N THR A 47 -11.50 9.89 2.03
CA THR A 47 -12.61 9.01 2.40
C THR A 47 -12.32 7.53 2.11
N TYR A 48 -11.62 7.21 1.01
CA TYR A 48 -11.22 5.83 0.71
C TYR A 48 -10.41 5.21 1.86
N PHE A 49 -9.55 5.99 2.50
CA PHE A 49 -8.73 5.53 3.61
C PHE A 49 -9.51 5.55 4.94
N THR A 50 -10.04 6.71 5.33
CA THR A 50 -10.65 6.90 6.66
C THR A 50 -11.88 6.03 6.87
N LYS A 51 -12.65 5.78 5.82
CA LYS A 51 -13.90 5.01 5.89
C LYS A 51 -13.71 3.50 5.69
N TYR A 52 -12.74 3.08 4.88
CA TYR A 52 -12.65 1.67 4.46
C TYR A 52 -11.33 0.99 4.86
N ILE A 53 -10.18 1.66 4.70
CA ILE A 53 -8.87 1.01 4.86
C ILE A 53 -8.38 1.05 6.30
N LYS A 54 -8.52 2.18 6.98
CA LYS A 54 -7.97 2.42 8.33
C LYS A 54 -8.37 1.35 9.34
N ASP A 55 -9.66 1.05 9.44
CA ASP A 55 -10.16 0.09 10.42
C ASP A 55 -9.73 -1.34 10.09
N ILE A 56 -9.61 -1.66 8.79
CA ILE A 56 -9.11 -2.95 8.35
C ILE A 56 -7.65 -3.13 8.74
N ILE A 57 -6.80 -2.16 8.44
CA ILE A 57 -5.39 -2.22 8.84
C ILE A 57 -5.28 -2.35 10.36
N ASN A 58 -6.02 -1.57 11.11
CA ASN A 58 -6.02 -1.63 12.57
C ASN A 58 -6.41 -3.03 13.09
N LYS A 59 -7.38 -3.68 12.45
CA LYS A 59 -7.80 -5.06 12.79
C LYS A 59 -6.65 -6.08 12.64
N TYR A 60 -5.78 -5.89 11.66
CA TYR A 60 -4.67 -6.81 11.41
C TYR A 60 -3.37 -6.45 12.12
N TYR A 61 -3.26 -5.27 12.72
CA TYR A 61 -2.01 -4.77 13.30
C TYR A 61 -1.43 -5.65 14.39
N THR A 62 -2.23 -6.21 15.28
CA THR A 62 -1.74 -7.12 16.34
C THR A 62 -0.98 -8.29 15.73
N ARG A 63 -1.59 -8.95 14.75
CA ARG A 63 -0.99 -10.09 14.07
C ARG A 63 0.26 -9.70 13.27
N ILE A 64 0.23 -8.57 12.58
CA ILE A 64 1.38 -8.05 11.84
C ILE A 64 2.54 -7.75 12.79
N ALA A 65 2.28 -7.09 13.92
CA ALA A 65 3.29 -6.79 14.92
C ALA A 65 3.92 -8.04 15.53
N GLU A 66 3.12 -9.06 15.84
CA GLU A 66 3.60 -10.36 16.30
C GLU A 66 4.53 -11.03 15.29
N GLN A 67 4.15 -11.03 14.01
CA GLN A 67 4.96 -11.60 12.93
C GLN A 67 6.25 -10.81 12.67
N LEU A 68 6.24 -9.50 12.93
CA LEU A 68 7.43 -8.65 12.89
C LEU A 68 8.35 -8.83 14.10
N GLY A 69 7.95 -9.64 15.09
CA GLY A 69 8.70 -9.86 16.33
C GLY A 69 8.55 -8.74 17.36
N LEU A 70 7.52 -7.93 17.28
CA LEU A 70 7.24 -6.80 18.16
C LEU A 70 6.38 -7.23 19.37
N LYS A 71 6.71 -8.36 20.00
CA LYS A 71 5.88 -9.00 21.05
C LYS A 71 5.60 -8.11 22.26
N ASP A 72 6.55 -7.28 22.64
CA ASP A 72 6.45 -6.40 23.82
C ASP A 72 6.05 -4.97 23.42
N PHE A 73 5.67 -4.76 22.17
CA PHE A 73 5.32 -3.44 21.69
C PHE A 73 3.89 -3.07 22.10
N ASN A 74 3.74 -1.92 22.75
CA ASN A 74 2.42 -1.40 23.06
C ASN A 74 1.73 -0.91 21.78
N LEU A 75 0.85 -1.74 21.23
CA LEU A 75 0.16 -1.50 19.95
C LEU A 75 -0.73 -0.24 19.97
N THR A 76 -1.10 0.25 21.15
CA THR A 76 -1.85 1.51 21.27
C THR A 76 -1.02 2.73 20.81
N LYS A 77 0.28 2.57 20.68
CA LYS A 77 1.19 3.59 20.18
C LYS A 77 1.49 3.49 18.68
N LEU A 78 0.96 2.49 17.97
CA LEU A 78 1.05 2.43 16.52
C LEU A 78 0.15 3.50 15.91
N ILE A 79 0.74 4.39 15.14
CA ILE A 79 0.05 5.49 14.46
C ILE A 79 0.29 5.33 12.96
N ILE A 80 -0.79 5.35 12.19
CA ILE A 80 -0.70 5.53 10.75
C ILE A 80 -0.42 7.02 10.53
N HIS A 81 0.79 7.29 10.07
CA HIS A 81 1.29 8.66 9.99
C HIS A 81 0.94 9.34 8.69
N ASN A 82 1.10 8.61 7.57
CA ASN A 82 0.77 9.09 6.23
C ASN A 82 0.10 7.98 5.42
N TRP A 83 -0.77 8.36 4.50
CA TRP A 83 -1.42 7.45 3.56
C TRP A 83 -1.72 8.17 2.26
N TRP A 84 -1.61 7.45 1.17
CA TRP A 84 -1.95 7.90 -0.19
C TRP A 84 -2.19 6.69 -1.07
N PHE A 85 -2.80 6.91 -2.23
CA PHE A 85 -2.88 5.89 -3.25
C PHE A 85 -1.97 6.21 -4.44
N GLN A 86 -1.67 5.19 -5.23
CA GLN A 86 -0.97 5.30 -6.50
C GLN A 86 -1.68 4.44 -7.55
N ILE A 87 -1.85 5.01 -8.74
CA ILE A 87 -2.41 4.35 -9.91
C ILE A 87 -1.32 4.23 -10.97
N TYR A 88 -1.20 3.05 -11.54
CA TYR A 88 -0.22 2.74 -12.57
C TYR A 88 -0.94 2.20 -13.80
N ASP A 89 -1.02 3.00 -14.85
CA ASP A 89 -1.41 2.55 -16.19
C ASP A 89 -0.26 1.79 -16.85
N LYS A 90 -0.47 1.29 -18.04
CA LYS A 90 0.59 0.64 -18.82
C LYS A 90 1.81 1.55 -18.94
N ASN A 91 2.99 1.00 -18.76
CA ASN A 91 4.30 1.66 -18.77
C ASN A 91 4.57 2.59 -17.58
N SER A 92 3.65 2.73 -16.63
CA SER A 92 3.91 3.49 -15.42
C SER A 92 4.76 2.68 -14.43
N THR A 93 5.59 3.38 -13.67
CA THR A 93 6.53 2.81 -12.72
C THR A 93 6.81 3.81 -11.57
N HIS A 94 7.38 3.34 -10.49
CA HIS A 94 7.95 4.18 -9.44
C HIS A 94 9.31 3.62 -9.03
N ASP A 95 10.35 4.43 -9.20
CA ASP A 95 11.74 4.03 -8.98
C ASP A 95 12.05 3.61 -7.53
N TRP A 96 13.22 3.03 -7.34
CA TRP A 96 13.74 2.64 -6.03
C TRP A 96 13.75 3.84 -5.07
N HIS A 97 13.10 3.67 -3.92
CA HIS A 97 13.02 4.68 -2.88
C HIS A 97 12.84 4.05 -1.49
N THR A 98 12.93 4.88 -0.46
CA THR A 98 12.67 4.54 0.95
C THR A 98 11.78 5.61 1.56
N HIS A 99 11.21 5.35 2.73
CA HIS A 99 10.43 6.34 3.47
C HIS A 99 11.16 6.76 4.75
N ALA A 100 11.49 8.06 4.83
CA ALA A 100 12.02 8.66 6.04
C ALA A 100 10.88 9.04 7.02
N GLY A 101 11.16 8.97 8.32
CA GLY A 101 10.21 9.39 9.35
C GLY A 101 9.14 8.36 9.74
N SER A 102 9.21 7.14 9.18
CA SER A 102 8.35 6.02 9.53
C SER A 102 9.18 4.80 9.91
N HIS A 103 8.65 3.93 10.76
CA HIS A 103 9.31 2.64 11.09
C HIS A 103 8.97 1.57 10.05
N PHE A 104 7.72 1.58 9.58
CA PHE A 104 7.20 0.59 8.63
C PHE A 104 6.49 1.27 7.47
N THR A 105 6.51 0.60 6.34
CA THR A 105 5.71 0.88 5.15
C THR A 105 4.70 -0.24 4.98
N ASN A 106 3.47 0.14 4.62
CA ASN A 106 2.43 -0.78 4.24
C ASN A 106 2.06 -0.51 2.78
N VAL A 107 1.83 -1.58 2.00
CA VAL A 107 1.29 -1.48 0.65
C VAL A 107 0.11 -2.44 0.53
N TYR A 108 -1.08 -1.89 0.32
CA TYR A 108 -2.30 -2.66 0.10
C TYR A 108 -2.62 -2.70 -1.40
N PHE A 109 -2.67 -3.90 -1.97
CA PHE A 109 -2.92 -4.12 -3.39
C PHE A 109 -4.43 -4.18 -3.64
N ILE A 110 -5.02 -3.02 -3.97
CA ILE A 110 -6.47 -2.89 -4.23
C ILE A 110 -6.83 -3.48 -5.59
N GLU A 111 -6.03 -3.19 -6.62
CA GLU A 111 -6.05 -3.85 -7.94
C GLU A 111 -4.63 -4.26 -8.31
N LEU A 112 -4.42 -5.54 -8.54
CA LEU A 112 -3.16 -6.10 -8.99
C LEU A 112 -3.42 -7.04 -10.17
N PRO A 113 -3.20 -6.58 -11.41
CA PRO A 113 -3.54 -7.37 -12.60
C PRO A 113 -2.67 -8.60 -12.78
N ASP A 114 -1.45 -8.58 -12.24
CA ASP A 114 -0.48 -9.66 -12.32
C ASP A 114 0.54 -9.52 -11.18
N SER A 115 1.00 -10.65 -10.62
CA SER A 115 1.98 -10.68 -9.53
C SER A 115 3.31 -10.04 -9.92
N THR A 116 3.70 -10.06 -11.20
CA THR A 116 4.92 -9.42 -11.70
C THR A 116 4.88 -7.89 -11.63
N CYS A 117 3.68 -7.32 -11.45
CA CYS A 117 3.49 -5.88 -11.24
C CYS A 117 3.49 -5.49 -9.76
N ALA A 118 3.63 -6.45 -8.84
CA ALA A 118 3.66 -6.17 -7.40
C ALA A 118 4.92 -5.37 -7.02
N THR A 119 4.87 -4.75 -5.85
CA THR A 119 6.03 -4.03 -5.31
C THR A 119 7.22 -4.97 -5.14
N GLU A 120 8.36 -4.58 -5.67
CA GLU A 120 9.64 -5.24 -5.45
C GLU A 120 10.35 -4.63 -4.24
N ILE A 121 10.94 -5.49 -3.42
CA ILE A 121 11.75 -5.09 -2.25
C ILE A 121 13.17 -5.61 -2.46
N LYS A 122 14.16 -4.73 -2.36
CA LYS A 122 15.56 -5.08 -2.59
C LYS A 122 16.01 -6.19 -1.63
N GLY A 123 16.58 -7.26 -2.18
CA GLY A 123 17.02 -8.42 -1.40
C GLY A 123 15.91 -9.45 -1.11
N HIS A 124 14.69 -9.24 -1.60
CA HIS A 124 13.57 -10.16 -1.44
C HIS A 124 13.00 -10.53 -2.81
N ASN A 125 13.43 -11.66 -3.33
CA ASN A 125 12.99 -12.15 -4.64
C ASN A 125 11.79 -13.10 -4.49
N ASN A 126 10.99 -13.21 -5.55
CA ASN A 126 9.90 -14.17 -5.68
C ASN A 126 8.83 -14.04 -4.57
N LEU A 127 8.48 -12.83 -4.21
CA LEU A 127 7.35 -12.58 -3.32
C LEU A 127 6.06 -13.00 -4.04
N ASN A 128 5.35 -13.95 -3.45
CA ASN A 128 4.03 -14.36 -3.96
C ASN A 128 2.98 -13.38 -3.43
N ILE A 129 2.82 -12.26 -4.13
CA ILE A 129 1.87 -11.19 -3.79
C ILE A 129 0.69 -11.27 -4.75
N GLU A 130 -0.50 -11.22 -4.20
CA GLU A 130 -1.76 -11.24 -4.93
C GLU A 130 -2.61 -9.99 -4.63
N GLU A 131 -3.59 -9.76 -5.47
CA GLU A 131 -4.62 -8.75 -5.20
C GLU A 131 -5.31 -9.05 -3.86
N GLY A 132 -5.51 -8.00 -3.06
CA GLY A 132 -6.06 -8.10 -1.72
C GLY A 132 -5.02 -8.35 -0.62
N ASP A 133 -3.75 -8.47 -0.96
CA ASP A 133 -2.69 -8.54 0.04
C ASP A 133 -2.29 -7.16 0.55
N LEU A 134 -1.94 -7.13 1.83
CA LEU A 134 -1.25 -6.04 2.51
C LEU A 134 0.16 -6.52 2.85
N ILE A 135 1.18 -5.89 2.28
CA ILE A 135 2.56 -6.14 2.67
C ILE A 135 3.03 -5.08 3.66
N THR A 136 3.77 -5.50 4.68
CA THR A 136 4.36 -4.63 5.70
C THR A 136 5.84 -4.95 5.83
N PHE A 137 6.68 -3.93 5.76
CA PHE A 137 8.14 -4.06 5.83
C PHE A 137 8.79 -2.80 6.42
N PRO A 138 10.05 -2.87 6.88
CA PRO A 138 10.77 -1.71 7.40
C PRO A 138 10.85 -0.58 6.38
N ALA A 139 10.51 0.63 6.79
CA ALA A 139 10.40 1.79 5.89
C ALA A 139 11.72 2.19 5.22
N TYR A 140 12.87 1.81 5.81
CA TYR A 140 14.20 2.06 5.25
C TYR A 140 14.63 1.02 4.19
N TRP A 141 13.84 -0.04 3.95
CA TRP A 141 14.14 -0.99 2.89
C TRP A 141 13.84 -0.37 1.52
N PRO A 142 14.83 -0.37 0.60
CA PRO A 142 14.59 0.10 -0.76
C PRO A 142 13.55 -0.77 -1.45
N HIS A 143 12.55 -0.13 -2.04
CA HIS A 143 11.48 -0.79 -2.77
C HIS A 143 11.07 0.05 -3.96
N ARG A 144 10.41 -0.58 -4.92
CA ARG A 144 9.90 0.07 -6.13
C ARG A 144 8.58 -0.55 -6.60
N SER A 145 7.87 0.18 -7.43
CA SER A 145 6.84 -0.39 -8.29
C SER A 145 7.44 -0.65 -9.66
N PRO A 146 7.61 -1.91 -10.10
CA PRO A 146 8.11 -2.21 -11.44
C PRO A 146 7.15 -1.66 -12.49
N THR A 147 7.63 -1.57 -13.73
CA THR A 147 6.80 -1.11 -14.85
C THR A 147 5.58 -2.00 -15.02
N ASN A 148 4.41 -1.40 -15.06
CA ASN A 148 3.18 -2.12 -15.37
C ASN A 148 3.16 -2.45 -16.88
N THR A 149 3.44 -3.70 -17.23
CA THR A 149 3.46 -4.17 -18.62
C THR A 149 2.08 -4.60 -19.12
N THR A 150 1.09 -4.66 -18.24
CA THR A 150 -0.27 -5.08 -18.58
C THR A 150 -1.10 -3.93 -19.14
N ASN A 151 -2.21 -4.27 -19.83
CA ASN A 151 -3.19 -3.28 -20.29
C ASN A 151 -4.21 -2.91 -19.21
N LYS A 152 -4.07 -3.45 -17.99
CA LYS A 152 -4.94 -3.15 -16.85
C LYS A 152 -4.25 -2.20 -15.88
N ARG A 153 -5.02 -1.40 -15.17
CA ARG A 153 -4.50 -0.53 -14.12
C ARG A 153 -4.11 -1.33 -12.89
N LYS A 154 -3.00 -0.97 -12.27
CA LYS A 154 -2.66 -1.34 -10.91
C LYS A 154 -3.00 -0.18 -9.97
N LYS A 155 -3.65 -0.47 -8.83
CA LYS A 155 -3.96 0.52 -7.80
C LYS A 155 -3.57 -0.01 -6.44
N ILE A 156 -2.82 0.80 -5.71
CA ILE A 156 -2.31 0.49 -4.38
C ILE A 156 -2.51 1.67 -3.42
N SER A 157 -2.59 1.39 -2.15
CA SER A 157 -2.68 2.38 -1.08
C SER A 157 -1.73 2.02 0.07
#